data_783f8f01605a7369363fa5bb1d13414a
#
_entry.id   783f8f01605a7369363fa5bb1d13414a
#
_cell.length_a   1.000
_cell.length_b   1.000
_cell.length_c   1.000
_cell.angle_alpha   90.00
_cell.angle_beta   90.00
_cell.angle_gamma   90.00
#
_symmetry.space_group_name_H-M   'P 1'
#
loop_
_entity.id
_entity.type
_entity.pdbx_description
1 polymer ?
#
loop_
_entity_poly.entity_id
_entity_poly.type
_entity_poly.pdbx_seq_one_letter_code
_entity_poly.pdbx_strand_id
1 'polypeptide(L)'
;MADLSTRKIGIGLASWLLAGAVSLAAATGVGEAAARRGNSAAWYVYTESNQTSADGGNAVLAFRASAGGALTSIGSFATGGDGTGVGLGSQGAVALASGGHALLVVNAGSNTVSYFRVLSDGSLRLVDAAPSSGADPVSVTADHRRVEVLNQGSSSVGGLILTGDALVPSPNPAVSLASEAATPVQIGFTPSGSQVIVTEKVSSSIDTFKVTSDGRLSGRRHTISTGTAPYGFGFSEGGDAIVSDAGGGAGGVSAATSYRVGSTGALHPISEVGESQAAACWLVINGAGNRAYVANAASGTVSSYDIAESGRLTLRSAVAATVGAHPIDEILGGGWFFVLTSTAVASAPVTASGDLGAVDEAAASGLPAAASGLALVSASA
;
A
#
# COMPACT_ATOMS: atom_id res chain seq x y z
N MET A 1 -35.67 32.60 -68.45
CA MET A 1 -36.58 31.75 -69.20
C MET A 1 -37.07 30.71 -68.17
N ALA A 2 -38.18 31.02 -67.62
CA ALA A 2 -39.53 30.47 -67.80
C ALA A 2 -39.60 29.03 -67.23
N ASP A 3 -40.53 28.55 -66.46
CA ASP A 3 -41.84 29.11 -66.07
C ASP A 3 -42.39 28.23 -64.89
N LEU A 4 -43.28 28.91 -64.20
CA LEU A 4 -44.18 28.42 -63.18
C LEU A 4 -45.04 27.21 -63.61
N SER A 5 -45.47 26.37 -62.61
CA SER A 5 -46.93 26.30 -62.37
C SER A 5 -47.29 25.53 -61.09
N THR A 6 -48.04 26.25 -60.33
CA THR A 6 -48.87 25.86 -59.16
C THR A 6 -50.00 24.90 -59.54
N ARG A 7 -50.41 24.03 -58.63
CA ARG A 7 -51.85 23.73 -58.35
C ARG A 7 -52.08 23.24 -56.93
N LYS A 8 -52.95 23.99 -56.27
CA LYS A 8 -53.69 23.61 -55.04
C LYS A 8 -54.92 22.76 -55.41
N ILE A 9 -55.50 22.16 -54.42
CA ILE A 9 -56.87 21.78 -54.07
C ILE A 9 -56.80 20.41 -53.40
N GLY A 10 -57.41 20.07 -52.26
CA GLY A 10 -58.38 20.69 -51.41
C GLY A 10 -58.86 19.70 -50.34
N ILE A 11 -59.24 20.18 -49.29
CA ILE A 11 -59.99 19.85 -48.10
C ILE A 11 -60.73 18.50 -48.06
N GLY A 12 -60.59 17.75 -46.94
CA GLY A 12 -61.50 16.70 -46.51
C GLY A 12 -61.29 16.35 -45.02
N LEU A 13 -62.12 17.00 -44.14
CA LEU A 13 -62.28 16.63 -42.75
C LEU A 13 -63.05 15.30 -42.65
N ALA A 14 -62.57 14.37 -41.86
CA ALA A 14 -63.43 13.38 -41.20
C ALA A 14 -62.78 12.97 -39.88
N SER A 15 -63.44 13.37 -38.79
CA SER A 15 -63.16 12.97 -37.43
C SER A 15 -63.57 11.52 -37.19
N TRP A 16 -62.65 10.69 -36.61
CA TRP A 16 -63.03 9.49 -35.88
C TRP A 16 -62.22 9.41 -34.62
N LEU A 17 -62.89 9.56 -33.48
CA LEU A 17 -62.43 9.23 -32.16
C LEU A 17 -62.30 7.71 -32.05
N LEU A 18 -61.09 7.21 -31.73
CA LEU A 18 -60.92 5.90 -31.14
C LEU A 18 -59.88 5.97 -30.03
N ALA A 19 -60.32 5.72 -28.82
CA ALA A 19 -59.51 5.52 -27.64
C ALA A 19 -58.57 4.37 -27.85
N GLY A 20 -57.28 4.61 -27.78
CA GLY A 20 -56.21 3.62 -27.77
C GLY A 20 -55.32 3.82 -26.55
N ALA A 21 -55.32 2.85 -25.66
CA ALA A 21 -54.59 2.83 -24.41
C ALA A 21 -53.10 3.13 -24.61
N VAL A 22 -52.61 4.11 -23.92
CA VAL A 22 -51.17 4.36 -23.75
C VAL A 22 -50.65 3.30 -22.80
N SER A 23 -49.99 2.30 -23.33
CA SER A 23 -49.18 1.35 -22.53
C SER A 23 -47.95 2.11 -22.02
N LEU A 24 -47.98 2.48 -20.77
CA LEU A 24 -46.81 2.94 -20.02
C LEU A 24 -45.89 1.76 -19.86
N ALA A 25 -44.91 1.58 -20.72
CA ALA A 25 -43.80 0.68 -20.48
C ALA A 25 -42.98 1.27 -19.34
N ALA A 26 -43.21 0.76 -18.13
CA ALA A 26 -42.39 1.04 -16.97
C ALA A 26 -40.95 0.57 -17.29
N ALA A 27 -40.02 1.50 -17.32
CA ALA A 27 -38.60 1.21 -17.23
C ALA A 27 -38.30 0.69 -15.81
N THR A 28 -38.45 -0.62 -15.61
CA THR A 28 -37.95 -1.31 -14.42
C THR A 28 -36.59 -1.87 -14.76
N GLY A 29 -35.56 -1.18 -14.37
CA GLY A 29 -34.19 -1.62 -14.65
C GLY A 29 -33.09 -0.81 -13.96
N VAL A 30 -33.43 -0.10 -12.88
CA VAL A 30 -32.40 0.54 -12.03
C VAL A 30 -32.86 0.36 -10.58
N GLY A 31 -32.43 -0.71 -9.93
CA GLY A 31 -32.78 -0.83 -8.52
C GLY A 31 -32.73 -2.21 -7.95
N GLU A 32 -31.60 -2.91 -8.07
CA GLU A 32 -31.34 -4.07 -7.18
C GLU A 32 -29.86 -4.30 -6.90
N ALA A 33 -29.07 -3.22 -6.81
CA ALA A 33 -27.71 -3.30 -6.25
C ALA A 33 -27.61 -2.60 -4.87
N ALA A 34 -28.72 -2.21 -4.27
CA ALA A 34 -28.71 -1.40 -3.03
C ALA A 34 -29.33 -2.11 -1.82
N ALA A 35 -29.29 -3.43 -1.72
CA ALA A 35 -29.86 -4.14 -0.58
C ALA A 35 -29.00 -5.28 -0.06
N ARG A 36 -27.67 -5.05 0.09
CA ARG A 36 -26.91 -5.75 1.12
C ARG A 36 -26.31 -4.69 2.04
N ARG A 37 -27.15 -4.07 2.86
CA ARG A 37 -26.72 -3.44 4.10
C ARG A 37 -26.41 -4.55 5.10
N GLY A 38 -25.41 -5.39 4.79
CA GLY A 38 -24.63 -6.05 5.81
C GLY A 38 -23.86 -4.94 6.51
N ASN A 39 -23.76 -5.03 7.81
CA ASN A 39 -22.96 -4.19 8.68
C ASN A 39 -21.51 -4.23 8.16
N SER A 40 -21.17 -3.39 7.17
CA SER A 40 -19.82 -3.30 6.66
C SER A 40 -19.01 -2.63 7.75
N ALA A 41 -18.11 -3.38 8.36
CA ALA A 41 -17.16 -2.83 9.33
C ALA A 41 -16.56 -1.53 8.75
N ALA A 42 -16.50 -0.47 9.55
CA ALA A 42 -15.79 0.73 9.14
C ALA A 42 -14.31 0.38 8.94
N TRP A 43 -13.68 1.03 7.99
CA TRP A 43 -12.24 0.88 7.73
C TRP A 43 -11.55 2.18 8.05
N TYR A 44 -10.35 2.09 8.59
CA TYR A 44 -9.53 3.24 8.94
C TYR A 44 -8.20 3.17 8.22
N VAL A 45 -7.82 4.28 7.57
CA VAL A 45 -6.56 4.45 6.84
C VAL A 45 -5.67 5.39 7.64
N TYR A 46 -4.42 5.03 7.79
CA TYR A 46 -3.40 5.80 8.51
C TYR A 46 -2.20 6.06 7.61
N THR A 47 -1.66 7.28 7.67
CA THR A 47 -0.37 7.66 7.08
C THR A 47 0.35 8.59 8.05
N GLU A 48 1.66 8.63 8.02
CA GLU A 48 2.41 9.61 8.81
C GLU A 48 2.67 10.89 8.01
N SER A 49 2.78 12.02 8.70
CA SER A 49 3.07 13.32 8.10
C SER A 49 4.54 13.51 7.75
N ASN A 50 5.42 12.80 8.44
CA ASN A 50 6.87 12.89 8.42
C ASN A 50 7.41 14.34 8.50
N GLN A 51 6.68 15.21 9.24
CA GLN A 51 7.05 16.61 9.45
C GLN A 51 8.17 16.74 10.48
N THR A 52 8.99 17.80 10.31
CA THR A 52 10.06 18.14 11.25
C THR A 52 9.51 18.81 12.49
N SER A 53 10.33 18.94 13.55
CA SER A 53 9.97 19.71 14.76
C SER A 53 9.63 21.16 14.46
N ALA A 54 10.24 21.76 13.44
CA ALA A 54 9.94 23.13 13.01
C ALA A 54 8.51 23.24 12.41
N ASP A 55 7.97 22.14 11.89
CA ASP A 55 6.64 22.06 11.29
C ASP A 55 5.60 21.46 12.24
N GLY A 56 5.95 21.26 13.51
CA GLY A 56 5.06 20.73 14.55
C GLY A 56 5.31 19.28 14.95
N GLY A 57 6.34 18.63 14.38
CA GLY A 57 6.70 17.23 14.64
C GLY A 57 5.93 16.23 13.79
N ASN A 58 6.34 14.97 13.86
CA ASN A 58 5.67 13.90 13.13
C ASN A 58 4.30 13.55 13.76
N ALA A 59 3.34 13.24 12.92
CA ALA A 59 1.98 12.89 13.35
C ALA A 59 1.38 11.82 12.43
N VAL A 60 0.49 11.01 12.98
CA VAL A 60 -0.35 10.11 12.18
C VAL A 60 -1.62 10.84 11.76
N LEU A 61 -1.86 10.90 10.48
CA LEU A 61 -3.10 11.39 9.88
C LEU A 61 -4.03 10.19 9.70
N ALA A 62 -5.20 10.25 10.34
CA ALA A 62 -6.14 9.13 10.38
C ALA A 62 -7.43 9.49 9.65
N PHE A 63 -7.95 8.54 8.87
CA PHE A 63 -9.14 8.69 8.05
C PHE A 63 -10.08 7.50 8.22
N ARG A 64 -11.38 7.77 8.15
CA ARG A 64 -12.41 6.75 8.05
C ARG A 64 -12.82 6.61 6.58
N ALA A 65 -12.74 5.40 6.06
CA ALA A 65 -13.21 5.07 4.73
C ALA A 65 -14.73 4.84 4.73
N SER A 66 -15.43 5.49 3.82
CA SER A 66 -16.85 5.23 3.53
C SER A 66 -17.00 3.95 2.70
N ALA A 67 -18.23 3.43 2.60
CA ALA A 67 -18.54 2.33 1.68
C ALA A 67 -18.28 2.67 0.21
N GLY A 68 -18.20 3.94 -0.14
CA GLY A 68 -17.89 4.45 -1.48
C GLY A 68 -16.41 4.81 -1.69
N GLY A 69 -15.52 4.46 -0.75
CA GLY A 69 -14.07 4.71 -0.87
C GLY A 69 -13.60 6.10 -0.46
N ALA A 70 -14.51 7.06 -0.28
CA ALA A 70 -14.15 8.40 0.17
C ALA A 70 -13.62 8.36 1.61
N LEU A 71 -12.59 9.14 1.88
CA LEU A 71 -11.93 9.23 3.18
C LEU A 71 -12.35 10.51 3.92
N THR A 72 -12.74 10.36 5.18
CA THR A 72 -13.04 11.48 6.06
C THR A 72 -12.02 11.51 7.19
N SER A 73 -11.34 12.63 7.38
CA SER A 73 -10.38 12.80 8.48
C SER A 73 -11.06 12.60 9.83
N ILE A 74 -10.44 11.83 10.70
CA ILE A 74 -10.83 11.64 12.09
C ILE A 74 -9.84 12.28 13.06
N GLY A 75 -8.70 12.73 12.57
CA GLY A 75 -7.74 13.49 13.38
C GLY A 75 -6.30 13.37 12.91
N SER A 76 -5.46 14.14 13.58
CA SER A 76 -4.01 14.10 13.52
C SER A 76 -3.49 13.79 14.92
N PHE A 77 -2.62 12.79 15.05
CA PHE A 77 -2.16 12.25 16.32
C PHE A 77 -0.63 12.36 16.39
N ALA A 78 -0.13 13.26 17.23
CA ALA A 78 1.32 13.47 17.39
C ALA A 78 2.02 12.16 17.79
N THR A 79 3.13 11.85 17.13
CA THR A 79 3.92 10.65 17.41
C THR A 79 4.83 10.82 18.63
N GLY A 80 5.12 12.05 19.03
CA GLY A 80 6.13 12.36 20.05
C GLY A 80 7.57 12.31 19.52
N GLY A 81 7.75 12.16 18.22
CA GLY A 81 9.02 12.24 17.51
C GLY A 81 8.96 13.16 16.30
N ASP A 82 10.04 13.26 15.58
CA ASP A 82 10.21 14.14 14.42
C ASP A 82 10.42 13.33 13.14
N GLY A 83 9.83 13.81 12.06
CA GLY A 83 10.12 13.37 10.71
C GLY A 83 11.30 14.13 10.09
N THR A 84 11.59 13.83 8.83
CA THR A 84 12.67 14.48 8.06
C THR A 84 12.19 15.67 7.24
N GLY A 85 10.88 15.85 7.06
CA GLY A 85 10.28 16.89 6.21
C GLY A 85 10.35 16.57 4.71
N VAL A 86 10.84 15.38 4.33
CA VAL A 86 10.90 14.89 2.95
C VAL A 86 10.42 13.44 2.90
N GLY A 87 9.90 13.00 1.74
CA GLY A 87 9.44 11.61 1.59
C GLY A 87 10.55 10.60 1.89
N LEU A 88 10.23 9.55 2.64
CA LEU A 88 11.22 8.53 3.08
C LEU A 88 11.73 7.65 1.94
N GLY A 89 10.97 7.52 0.86
CA GLY A 89 11.34 6.67 -0.26
C GLY A 89 11.48 5.19 0.14
N SER A 90 10.57 4.73 0.99
CA SER A 90 10.51 3.37 1.56
C SER A 90 9.07 2.85 1.58
N GLN A 91 8.89 1.59 1.94
CA GLN A 91 7.59 0.99 2.24
C GLN A 91 7.54 0.50 3.68
N GLY A 92 6.39 0.66 4.34
CA GLY A 92 6.20 0.20 5.70
C GLY A 92 6.69 1.19 6.76
N ALA A 93 6.66 2.51 6.48
CA ALA A 93 6.91 3.54 7.50
C ALA A 93 5.84 3.52 8.62
N VAL A 94 4.64 3.05 8.28
CA VAL A 94 3.53 2.81 9.20
C VAL A 94 3.11 1.36 9.09
N ALA A 95 3.01 0.64 10.21
CA ALA A 95 2.68 -0.78 10.24
C ALA A 95 1.72 -1.13 11.38
N LEU A 96 0.78 -2.04 11.11
CA LEU A 96 -0.09 -2.61 12.14
C LEU A 96 0.60 -3.77 12.87
N ALA A 97 0.29 -3.91 14.13
CA ALA A 97 0.71 -5.02 14.96
C ALA A 97 -0.47 -5.51 15.83
N SER A 98 -0.30 -6.63 16.53
CA SER A 98 -1.26 -7.17 17.49
C SER A 98 -2.68 -7.32 16.91
N GLY A 99 -2.79 -7.84 15.68
CA GLY A 99 -4.09 -8.04 15.01
C GLY A 99 -4.85 -6.73 14.70
N GLY A 100 -4.14 -5.63 14.48
CA GLY A 100 -4.75 -4.33 14.18
C GLY A 100 -4.98 -3.44 15.41
N HIS A 101 -4.70 -3.93 16.63
CA HIS A 101 -4.88 -3.15 17.86
C HIS A 101 -3.72 -2.20 18.17
N ALA A 102 -2.60 -2.34 17.48
CA ALA A 102 -1.41 -1.51 17.60
C ALA A 102 -1.01 -0.94 16.24
N LEU A 103 -0.57 0.33 16.23
CA LEU A 103 0.04 0.98 15.08
C LEU A 103 1.45 1.40 15.47
N LEU A 104 2.42 1.03 14.66
CA LEU A 104 3.82 1.40 14.78
C LEU A 104 4.14 2.42 13.69
N VAL A 105 4.90 3.46 14.05
CA VAL A 105 5.22 4.58 13.14
C VAL A 105 6.68 4.96 13.34
N VAL A 106 7.44 5.02 12.27
CA VAL A 106 8.82 5.50 12.34
C VAL A 106 8.86 7.03 12.49
N ASN A 107 9.87 7.53 13.17
CA ASN A 107 10.19 8.96 13.26
C ASN A 107 11.63 9.13 12.81
N ALA A 108 11.82 9.29 11.51
CA ALA A 108 13.13 9.24 10.88
C ALA A 108 14.04 10.36 11.37
N GLY A 109 13.50 11.56 11.61
CA GLY A 109 14.27 12.71 12.09
C GLY A 109 14.74 12.60 13.53
N SER A 110 14.01 11.87 14.40
CA SER A 110 14.38 11.67 15.82
C SER A 110 14.92 10.28 16.15
N ASN A 111 15.05 9.39 15.16
CA ASN A 111 15.56 8.01 15.31
C ASN A 111 14.75 7.18 16.31
N THR A 112 13.42 7.32 16.30
CA THR A 112 12.52 6.61 17.20
C THR A 112 11.41 5.89 16.41
N VAL A 113 10.72 4.98 17.12
CA VAL A 113 9.47 4.36 16.65
C VAL A 113 8.40 4.62 17.68
N SER A 114 7.24 5.10 17.26
CA SER A 114 6.10 5.34 18.12
C SER A 114 5.13 4.18 18.07
N TYR A 115 4.56 3.87 19.23
CA TYR A 115 3.52 2.87 19.41
C TYR A 115 2.22 3.55 19.80
N PHE A 116 1.19 3.34 18.99
CA PHE A 116 -0.17 3.77 19.30
C PHE A 116 -1.07 2.56 19.54
N ARG A 117 -2.01 2.71 20.47
CA ARG A 117 -3.19 1.85 20.53
C ARG A 117 -4.25 2.39 19.58
N VAL A 118 -4.76 1.50 18.70
CA VAL A 118 -5.89 1.80 17.83
C VAL A 118 -7.18 1.61 18.64
N LEU A 119 -8.04 2.63 18.64
CA LEU A 119 -9.33 2.61 19.34
C LEU A 119 -10.45 2.18 18.39
N SER A 120 -11.58 1.79 18.93
CA SER A 120 -12.70 1.26 18.16
C SER A 120 -13.33 2.24 17.17
N ASP A 121 -13.12 3.54 17.36
CA ASP A 121 -13.57 4.61 16.47
C ASP A 121 -12.49 5.02 15.45
N GLY A 122 -11.34 4.31 15.43
CA GLY A 122 -10.19 4.57 14.57
C GLY A 122 -9.29 5.69 15.07
N SER A 123 -9.61 6.36 16.17
CA SER A 123 -8.70 7.30 16.79
C SER A 123 -7.51 6.58 17.42
N LEU A 124 -6.43 7.31 17.64
CA LEU A 124 -5.17 6.75 18.12
C LEU A 124 -4.81 7.32 19.48
N ARG A 125 -4.29 6.48 20.37
CA ARG A 125 -3.71 6.90 21.62
C ARG A 125 -2.24 6.52 21.66
N LEU A 126 -1.37 7.52 21.65
CA LEU A 126 0.07 7.31 21.84
C LEU A 126 0.30 6.58 23.17
N VAL A 127 1.02 5.49 23.11
CA VAL A 127 1.38 4.67 24.28
C VAL A 127 2.82 4.92 24.67
N ASP A 128 3.74 4.88 23.69
CA ASP A 128 5.17 5.00 23.90
C ASP A 128 5.89 5.43 22.63
N ALA A 129 7.13 5.91 22.77
CA ALA A 129 8.07 6.16 21.71
C ALA A 129 9.47 5.71 22.15
N ALA A 130 10.07 4.78 21.42
CA ALA A 130 11.34 4.15 21.77
C ALA A 130 12.40 4.40 20.69
N PRO A 131 13.72 4.43 21.05
CA PRO A 131 14.80 4.48 20.07
C PRO A 131 14.75 3.32 19.09
N SER A 132 14.95 3.58 17.79
CA SER A 132 14.97 2.57 16.73
C SER A 132 16.19 1.65 16.75
N SER A 133 17.14 1.91 17.64
CA SER A 133 18.44 1.26 17.72
C SER A 133 19.34 1.46 16.50
N GLY A 134 19.11 2.54 15.76
CA GLY A 134 19.89 2.96 14.58
C GLY A 134 19.58 4.42 14.21
N ALA A 135 19.93 4.81 13.01
CA ALA A 135 19.71 6.15 12.47
C ALA A 135 18.82 6.11 11.24
N ASP A 136 17.94 7.12 11.13
CA ASP A 136 17.01 7.30 10.02
C ASP A 136 16.14 6.03 9.78
N PRO A 137 15.25 5.66 10.75
CA PRO A 137 14.33 4.55 10.56
C PRO A 137 13.33 4.87 9.45
N VAL A 138 13.16 3.94 8.48
CA VAL A 138 12.32 4.15 7.30
C VAL A 138 11.25 3.08 7.11
N SER A 139 11.37 1.94 7.80
CA SER A 139 10.40 0.85 7.69
C SER A 139 10.37 0.06 9.00
N VAL A 140 9.17 -0.37 9.39
CA VAL A 140 8.95 -1.15 10.61
C VAL A 140 8.02 -2.34 10.32
N THR A 141 8.31 -3.46 10.94
CA THR A 141 7.48 -4.67 10.84
C THR A 141 7.32 -5.33 12.19
N ALA A 142 6.24 -6.09 12.37
CA ALA A 142 5.99 -6.80 13.62
C ALA A 142 5.51 -8.23 13.38
N ASP A 143 5.99 -9.15 14.22
CA ASP A 143 5.46 -10.50 14.35
C ASP A 143 5.19 -10.79 15.83
N HIS A 144 3.92 -10.89 16.19
CA HIS A 144 3.47 -10.99 17.59
C HIS A 144 3.96 -9.79 18.41
N ARG A 145 4.94 -10.02 19.29
CA ARG A 145 5.54 -9.01 20.16
C ARG A 145 6.88 -8.47 19.66
N ARG A 146 7.45 -9.13 18.65
CA ARG A 146 8.72 -8.70 18.06
C ARG A 146 8.46 -7.60 17.05
N VAL A 147 9.31 -6.61 17.09
CA VAL A 147 9.29 -5.48 16.15
C VAL A 147 10.71 -5.31 15.62
N GLU A 148 10.83 -5.29 14.30
CA GLU A 148 12.09 -5.03 13.62
C GLU A 148 12.00 -3.71 12.87
N VAL A 149 13.04 -2.90 12.99
CA VAL A 149 13.10 -1.53 12.45
C VAL A 149 14.27 -1.42 11.50
N LEU A 150 13.98 -1.02 10.28
CA LEU A 150 14.99 -0.78 9.26
C LEU A 150 15.51 0.65 9.37
N ASN A 151 16.77 0.80 9.68
CA ASN A 151 17.45 2.07 9.85
C ASN A 151 18.32 2.35 8.63
N GLN A 152 17.86 3.23 7.74
CA GLN A 152 18.54 3.50 6.48
C GLN A 152 19.86 4.24 6.70
N GLY A 153 19.88 5.24 7.58
CA GLY A 153 21.07 6.05 7.85
C GLY A 153 22.23 5.28 8.49
N SER A 154 21.96 4.16 9.16
CA SER A 154 22.98 3.26 9.73
C SER A 154 23.09 1.92 9.02
N SER A 155 22.35 1.69 7.92
CA SER A 155 22.29 0.41 7.18
C SER A 155 22.16 -0.79 8.12
N SER A 156 21.18 -0.76 9.01
CA SER A 156 21.02 -1.74 10.06
C SER A 156 19.56 -2.06 10.38
N VAL A 157 19.36 -3.19 11.02
CA VAL A 157 18.07 -3.59 11.60
C VAL A 157 18.18 -3.55 13.11
N GLY A 158 17.33 -2.75 13.75
CA GLY A 158 17.17 -2.68 15.20
C GLY A 158 15.96 -3.45 15.67
N GLY A 159 16.05 -4.11 16.82
CA GLY A 159 14.96 -4.88 17.41
C GLY A 159 14.28 -4.16 18.56
N LEU A 160 12.94 -4.24 18.62
CA LEU A 160 12.10 -3.76 19.73
C LEU A 160 11.15 -4.88 20.17
N ILE A 161 10.62 -4.76 21.38
CA ILE A 161 9.62 -5.69 21.93
C ILE A 161 8.38 -4.90 22.31
N LEU A 162 7.25 -5.23 21.68
CA LEU A 162 5.96 -4.67 22.01
C LEU A 162 5.42 -5.34 23.29
N THR A 163 5.20 -4.53 24.31
CA THR A 163 4.49 -4.93 25.53
C THR A 163 3.09 -4.35 25.53
N GLY A 164 2.24 -4.69 26.50
CA GLY A 164 0.87 -4.14 26.54
C GLY A 164 0.81 -2.62 26.66
N ASP A 165 1.82 -1.98 27.20
CA ASP A 165 1.88 -0.57 27.57
C ASP A 165 3.24 0.10 27.28
N ALA A 166 4.16 -0.59 26.57
CA ALA A 166 5.44 -0.02 26.20
C ALA A 166 6.02 -0.68 24.93
N LEU A 167 6.93 0.03 24.27
CA LEU A 167 7.79 -0.45 23.21
C LEU A 167 9.24 -0.37 23.74
N VAL A 168 9.81 -1.50 24.08
CA VAL A 168 11.12 -1.55 24.72
C VAL A 168 12.19 -2.08 23.76
N PRO A 169 13.43 -1.55 23.82
CA PRO A 169 14.53 -2.07 23.02
C PRO A 169 14.74 -3.57 23.28
N SER A 170 14.96 -4.33 22.22
CA SER A 170 15.36 -5.72 22.31
C SER A 170 16.72 -5.84 23.04
N PRO A 171 16.93 -6.86 23.89
CA PRO A 171 18.24 -7.12 24.47
C PRO A 171 19.29 -7.54 23.43
N ASN A 172 18.85 -7.84 22.21
CA ASN A 172 19.73 -8.23 21.12
C ASN A 172 20.30 -6.96 20.44
N PRO A 173 21.60 -6.96 20.08
CA PRO A 173 22.17 -5.83 19.37
C PRO A 173 21.56 -5.69 17.97
N ALA A 174 21.56 -4.47 17.45
CA ALA A 174 21.23 -4.22 16.05
C ALA A 174 22.18 -5.01 15.12
N VAL A 175 21.66 -5.45 13.98
CA VAL A 175 22.45 -6.19 12.97
C VAL A 175 22.67 -5.30 11.74
N SER A 176 23.91 -5.32 11.22
CA SER A 176 24.24 -4.55 10.01
C SER A 176 23.79 -5.30 8.75
N LEU A 177 23.38 -4.55 7.74
CA LEU A 177 23.17 -5.04 6.37
C LEU A 177 24.50 -5.37 5.70
N ALA A 178 24.45 -5.99 4.53
CA ALA A 178 25.67 -6.40 3.80
C ALA A 178 26.46 -5.21 3.27
N SER A 179 25.79 -4.11 2.93
CA SER A 179 26.41 -2.91 2.37
C SER A 179 26.03 -1.67 3.19
N GLU A 180 27.01 -0.81 3.48
CA GLU A 180 26.76 0.51 4.07
C GLU A 180 26.10 1.48 3.10
N ALA A 181 26.21 1.22 1.79
CA ALA A 181 25.56 2.02 0.73
C ALA A 181 24.28 1.36 0.17
N ALA A 182 23.67 0.49 0.93
CA ALA A 182 22.53 -0.33 0.49
C ALA A 182 21.31 0.50 0.07
N THR A 183 21.05 1.61 0.73
CA THR A 183 19.79 2.36 0.69
C THR A 183 18.62 1.38 0.83
N PRO A 184 18.47 0.77 2.01
CA PRO A 184 17.41 -0.20 2.25
C PRO A 184 16.05 0.51 2.28
N VAL A 185 14.99 -0.19 1.85
CA VAL A 185 13.68 0.44 1.60
C VAL A 185 12.51 -0.25 2.28
N GLN A 186 12.55 -1.55 2.49
CA GLN A 186 11.50 -2.27 3.22
C GLN A 186 12.07 -3.41 4.05
N ILE A 187 11.46 -3.63 5.20
CA ILE A 187 11.68 -4.79 6.05
C ILE A 187 10.36 -5.52 6.28
N GLY A 188 10.37 -6.86 6.29
CA GLY A 188 9.19 -7.65 6.58
C GLY A 188 9.51 -9.04 7.10
N PHE A 189 8.70 -9.54 8.05
CA PHE A 189 8.72 -10.94 8.43
C PHE A 189 8.11 -11.80 7.32
N THR A 190 8.68 -12.98 7.10
CA THR A 190 8.00 -14.01 6.31
C THR A 190 6.68 -14.41 7.00
N PRO A 191 5.70 -14.97 6.29
CA PRO A 191 4.41 -15.38 6.89
C PRO A 191 4.56 -16.37 8.06
N SER A 192 5.65 -17.13 8.10
CA SER A 192 5.97 -18.04 9.21
C SER A 192 6.61 -17.35 10.42
N GLY A 193 6.99 -16.07 10.34
CA GLY A 193 7.74 -15.36 11.36
C GLY A 193 9.18 -15.88 11.59
N SER A 194 9.62 -16.84 10.77
CA SER A 194 10.92 -17.51 10.97
C SER A 194 12.10 -16.76 10.34
N GLN A 195 11.81 -15.80 9.48
CA GLN A 195 12.81 -15.01 8.77
C GLN A 195 12.34 -13.58 8.61
N VAL A 196 13.30 -12.68 8.39
CA VAL A 196 13.11 -11.29 8.02
C VAL A 196 13.80 -11.05 6.67
N ILE A 197 13.14 -10.32 5.79
CA ILE A 197 13.64 -9.92 4.47
C ILE A 197 13.82 -8.40 4.48
N VAL A 198 14.91 -7.91 3.85
CA VAL A 198 15.19 -6.49 3.60
C VAL A 198 15.54 -6.32 2.14
N THR A 199 14.89 -5.37 1.47
CA THR A 199 15.22 -4.97 0.10
C THR A 199 16.13 -3.74 0.11
N GLU A 200 17.12 -3.71 -0.80
CA GLU A 200 18.17 -2.71 -0.86
C GLU A 200 18.30 -2.20 -2.29
N LYS A 201 17.78 -1.00 -2.57
CA LYS A 201 17.63 -0.52 -3.96
C LYS A 201 18.94 -0.15 -4.65
N VAL A 202 19.91 0.47 -3.95
CA VAL A 202 21.15 0.94 -4.58
C VAL A 202 22.13 -0.21 -4.80
N SER A 203 22.24 -1.12 -3.85
CA SER A 203 23.05 -2.34 -4.00
C SER A 203 22.39 -3.38 -4.90
N SER A 204 21.13 -3.18 -5.32
CA SER A 204 20.34 -4.14 -6.08
C SER A 204 20.37 -5.53 -5.45
N SER A 205 20.11 -5.59 -4.15
CA SER A 205 20.25 -6.82 -3.37
C SER A 205 19.10 -6.98 -2.35
N ILE A 206 19.02 -8.18 -1.82
CA ILE A 206 18.05 -8.54 -0.79
C ILE A 206 18.81 -9.28 0.31
N ASP A 207 18.76 -8.75 1.52
CA ASP A 207 19.27 -9.45 2.70
C ASP A 207 18.15 -10.22 3.38
N THR A 208 18.45 -11.43 3.84
CA THR A 208 17.56 -12.25 4.66
C THR A 208 18.24 -12.65 5.95
N PHE A 209 17.46 -12.71 7.04
CA PHE A 209 17.93 -13.09 8.37
C PHE A 209 17.03 -14.20 8.91
N LYS A 210 17.60 -15.13 9.63
CA LYS A 210 16.84 -16.07 10.45
C LYS A 210 16.47 -15.43 11.78
N VAL A 211 15.24 -15.68 12.21
CA VAL A 211 14.79 -15.36 13.57
C VAL A 211 15.04 -16.58 14.45
N THR A 212 15.89 -16.44 15.45
CA THR A 212 16.18 -17.51 16.41
C THR A 212 15.08 -17.62 17.47
N SER A 213 15.05 -18.69 18.24
CA SER A 213 14.03 -18.91 19.28
C SER A 213 14.04 -17.85 20.40
N ASP A 214 15.16 -17.18 20.61
CA ASP A 214 15.30 -16.04 21.54
C ASP A 214 15.01 -14.69 20.87
N GLY A 215 14.53 -14.70 19.59
CA GLY A 215 14.14 -13.50 18.85
C GLY A 215 15.29 -12.73 18.20
N ARG A 216 16.51 -13.27 18.23
CA ARG A 216 17.65 -12.63 17.57
C ARG A 216 17.64 -12.84 16.08
N LEU A 217 18.03 -11.82 15.31
CA LEU A 217 18.36 -11.97 13.90
C LEU A 217 19.77 -12.55 13.74
N SER A 218 19.90 -13.56 12.90
CA SER A 218 21.18 -14.26 12.68
C SER A 218 21.24 -14.85 11.28
N GLY A 219 22.42 -15.35 10.90
CA GLY A 219 22.59 -16.12 9.67
C GLY A 219 22.23 -15.30 8.41
N ARG A 220 22.61 -14.00 8.38
CA ARG A 220 22.39 -13.14 7.22
C ARG A 220 22.81 -13.83 5.94
N ARG A 221 21.94 -13.75 4.94
CA ARG A 221 22.25 -14.13 3.55
C ARG A 221 22.03 -12.91 2.69
N HIS A 222 23.02 -12.61 1.88
CA HIS A 222 23.00 -11.56 0.90
C HIS A 222 22.76 -12.18 -0.48
N THR A 223 21.73 -11.70 -1.18
CA THR A 223 21.34 -12.18 -2.52
C THR A 223 21.30 -11.00 -3.46
N ILE A 224 22.08 -11.05 -4.53
CA ILE A 224 21.92 -10.09 -5.63
C ILE A 224 20.55 -10.33 -6.26
N SER A 225 19.72 -9.29 -6.33
CA SER A 225 18.40 -9.37 -6.92
C SER A 225 18.49 -9.70 -8.42
N THR A 226 17.53 -10.46 -8.91
CA THR A 226 17.39 -10.70 -10.36
C THR A 226 16.98 -9.41 -11.05
N GLY A 227 15.96 -8.72 -10.52
CA GLY A 227 15.56 -7.41 -11.00
C GLY A 227 16.43 -6.28 -10.43
N THR A 228 16.44 -5.13 -11.11
CA THR A 228 17.26 -3.97 -10.74
C THR A 228 16.52 -3.07 -9.75
N ALA A 229 17.21 -2.66 -8.68
CA ALA A 229 16.68 -1.78 -7.64
C ALA A 229 15.43 -2.36 -6.96
N PRO A 230 15.52 -3.54 -6.30
CA PRO A 230 14.41 -4.13 -5.56
C PRO A 230 13.90 -3.16 -4.50
N TYR A 231 12.56 -3.04 -4.41
CA TYR A 231 11.94 -2.00 -3.61
C TYR A 231 10.90 -2.58 -2.64
N GLY A 232 9.61 -2.49 -2.96
CA GLY A 232 8.53 -3.04 -2.16
C GLY A 232 8.40 -4.55 -2.33
N PHE A 233 7.91 -5.25 -1.31
CA PHE A 233 7.62 -6.67 -1.43
C PHE A 233 6.43 -7.10 -0.56
N GLY A 234 5.86 -8.25 -0.95
CA GLY A 234 4.84 -8.96 -0.20
C GLY A 234 4.98 -10.46 -0.42
N PHE A 235 4.07 -11.24 0.16
CA PHE A 235 4.13 -12.70 0.07
C PHE A 235 2.88 -13.27 -0.60
N SER A 236 3.08 -14.25 -1.48
CA SER A 236 2.01 -15.08 -2.02
C SER A 236 1.40 -15.96 -0.93
N GLU A 237 0.26 -16.60 -1.23
CA GLU A 237 -0.34 -17.62 -0.35
C GLU A 237 0.64 -18.74 0.00
N GLY A 238 1.48 -19.13 -0.94
CA GLY A 238 2.54 -20.15 -0.76
C GLY A 238 3.77 -19.67 0.02
N GLY A 239 3.84 -18.37 0.39
CA GLY A 239 4.96 -17.78 1.09
C GLY A 239 6.15 -17.41 0.19
N ASP A 240 5.98 -17.41 -1.12
CA ASP A 240 6.98 -16.89 -2.05
C ASP A 240 7.00 -15.35 -1.96
N ALA A 241 8.18 -14.75 -1.94
CA ALA A 241 8.34 -13.30 -1.92
C ALA A 241 8.17 -12.74 -3.34
N ILE A 242 7.30 -11.74 -3.48
CA ILE A 242 7.09 -10.98 -4.71
C ILE A 242 7.67 -9.59 -4.46
N VAL A 243 8.61 -9.17 -5.29
CA VAL A 243 9.39 -7.93 -5.12
C VAL A 243 9.18 -7.05 -6.35
N SER A 244 8.91 -5.76 -6.14
CA SER A 244 8.93 -4.77 -7.21
C SER A 244 10.36 -4.33 -7.50
N ASP A 245 10.68 -4.15 -8.77
CA ASP A 245 12.01 -3.78 -9.26
C ASP A 245 11.91 -2.42 -9.98
N ALA A 246 12.39 -1.37 -9.35
CA ALA A 246 12.24 0.00 -9.80
C ALA A 246 13.04 0.34 -11.08
N GLY A 247 13.93 -0.56 -11.52
CA GLY A 247 14.68 -0.39 -12.75
C GLY A 247 15.61 0.82 -12.75
N GLY A 248 16.00 1.34 -11.56
CA GLY A 248 16.77 2.58 -11.45
C GLY A 248 15.99 3.84 -11.86
N GLY A 249 14.66 3.76 -12.00
CA GLY A 249 13.79 4.87 -12.40
C GLY A 249 13.73 5.12 -13.91
N ALA A 250 14.44 4.33 -14.72
CA ALA A 250 14.37 4.47 -16.17
C ALA A 250 13.03 3.96 -16.73
N GLY A 251 12.52 4.61 -17.77
CA GLY A 251 11.27 4.23 -18.40
C GLY A 251 11.34 2.86 -19.08
N GLY A 252 10.29 2.04 -18.88
CA GLY A 252 10.13 0.77 -19.57
C GLY A 252 10.96 -0.40 -19.05
N VAL A 253 11.70 -0.21 -17.94
CA VAL A 253 12.57 -1.26 -17.36
C VAL A 253 12.13 -1.75 -15.99
N SER A 254 11.01 -1.25 -15.49
CA SER A 254 10.41 -1.74 -14.24
C SER A 254 9.84 -3.15 -14.40
N ALA A 255 9.92 -3.94 -13.35
CA ALA A 255 9.48 -5.33 -13.32
C ALA A 255 8.94 -5.72 -11.93
N ALA A 256 8.39 -6.92 -11.83
CA ALA A 256 8.23 -7.62 -10.58
C ALA A 256 8.93 -8.98 -10.68
N THR A 257 9.62 -9.35 -9.60
CA THR A 257 10.33 -10.64 -9.50
C THR A 257 9.77 -11.45 -8.35
N SER A 258 9.60 -12.75 -8.57
CA SER A 258 9.18 -13.69 -7.52
C SER A 258 10.33 -14.60 -7.12
N TYR A 259 10.39 -14.90 -5.79
CA TYR A 259 11.43 -15.75 -5.20
C TYR A 259 10.81 -16.77 -4.27
N ARG A 260 11.23 -18.02 -4.38
CA ARG A 260 10.99 -18.99 -3.32
C ARG A 260 11.91 -18.72 -2.15
N VAL A 261 11.32 -18.57 -0.97
CA VAL A 261 12.06 -18.35 0.27
C VAL A 261 12.39 -19.72 0.89
N GLY A 262 13.66 -20.11 0.84
CA GLY A 262 14.12 -21.34 1.43
C GLY A 262 14.18 -21.29 2.96
N SER A 263 14.07 -22.42 3.63
CA SER A 263 14.10 -22.51 5.10
C SER A 263 15.40 -21.98 5.76
N THR A 264 16.43 -21.80 4.95
CA THR A 264 17.71 -21.22 5.39
C THR A 264 17.84 -19.71 5.07
N GLY A 265 16.82 -19.09 4.49
CA GLY A 265 16.87 -17.71 4.02
C GLY A 265 17.42 -17.56 2.59
N ALA A 266 17.74 -18.65 1.89
CA ALA A 266 18.15 -18.57 0.50
C ALA A 266 16.94 -18.16 -0.36
N LEU A 267 17.14 -17.18 -1.23
CA LEU A 267 16.15 -16.75 -2.22
C LEU A 267 16.45 -17.43 -3.55
N HIS A 268 15.45 -18.12 -4.09
CA HIS A 268 15.55 -18.80 -5.39
C HIS A 268 14.59 -18.13 -6.35
N PRO A 269 15.07 -17.46 -7.42
CA PRO A 269 14.20 -16.78 -8.37
C PRO A 269 13.26 -17.77 -9.08
N ILE A 270 12.00 -17.39 -9.23
CA ILE A 270 10.97 -18.18 -9.92
C ILE A 270 10.65 -17.54 -11.27
N SER A 271 10.38 -16.24 -11.28
CA SER A 271 10.10 -15.47 -12.49
C SER A 271 10.40 -13.99 -12.29
N GLU A 272 10.77 -13.33 -13.38
CA GLU A 272 10.84 -11.88 -13.52
C GLU A 272 9.95 -11.47 -14.68
N VAL A 273 9.10 -10.46 -14.49
CA VAL A 273 8.13 -10.03 -15.51
C VAL A 273 8.08 -8.52 -15.57
N GLY A 274 8.53 -7.98 -16.72
CA GLY A 274 8.50 -6.55 -17.00
C GLY A 274 7.08 -6.02 -17.20
N GLU A 275 6.86 -4.75 -16.88
CA GLU A 275 5.56 -4.08 -16.98
C GLU A 275 5.58 -2.84 -17.89
N SER A 276 6.73 -2.51 -18.46
CA SER A 276 6.93 -1.37 -19.36
C SER A 276 6.58 -0.01 -18.74
N GLN A 277 6.67 0.09 -17.40
CA GLN A 277 6.46 1.32 -16.66
C GLN A 277 7.80 1.87 -16.12
N ALA A 278 7.74 2.93 -15.32
CA ALA A 278 8.91 3.58 -14.74
C ALA A 278 8.79 3.69 -13.22
N ALA A 279 9.86 3.29 -12.51
CA ALA A 279 9.96 3.32 -11.06
C ALA A 279 8.84 2.51 -10.36
N ALA A 280 8.80 1.19 -10.63
CA ALA A 280 7.98 0.22 -9.89
C ALA A 280 8.50 0.11 -8.45
N CYS A 281 7.93 0.87 -7.54
CA CYS A 281 8.45 1.01 -6.18
C CYS A 281 7.64 0.22 -5.16
N TRP A 282 6.41 0.60 -4.89
CA TRP A 282 5.60 -0.03 -3.84
C TRP A 282 4.84 -1.23 -4.38
N LEU A 283 4.61 -2.22 -3.52
CA LEU A 283 3.92 -3.44 -3.89
C LEU A 283 3.01 -3.91 -2.77
N VAL A 284 1.76 -4.26 -3.11
CA VAL A 284 0.85 -4.96 -2.20
C VAL A 284 0.26 -6.20 -2.86
N ILE A 285 -0.05 -7.20 -2.04
CA ILE A 285 -0.66 -8.44 -2.46
C ILE A 285 -2.06 -8.55 -1.85
N ASN A 286 -3.02 -9.04 -2.61
CA ASN A 286 -4.38 -9.23 -2.10
C ASN A 286 -4.43 -10.32 -1.01
N GLY A 287 -5.50 -10.31 -0.20
CA GLY A 287 -5.65 -11.24 0.92
C GLY A 287 -5.69 -12.73 0.53
N ALA A 288 -5.92 -13.05 -0.75
CA ALA A 288 -5.84 -14.41 -1.27
C ALA A 288 -4.42 -14.80 -1.69
N GLY A 289 -3.45 -13.88 -1.68
CA GLY A 289 -2.06 -14.15 -2.03
C GLY A 289 -1.81 -14.47 -3.50
N ASN A 290 -2.80 -14.23 -4.38
CA ASN A 290 -2.76 -14.62 -5.80
C ASN A 290 -2.72 -13.45 -6.77
N ARG A 291 -2.68 -12.21 -6.27
CA ARG A 291 -2.56 -11.00 -7.09
C ARG A 291 -1.70 -9.95 -6.42
N ALA A 292 -0.75 -9.40 -7.17
CA ALA A 292 0.04 -8.24 -6.77
C ALA A 292 -0.40 -7.00 -7.56
N TYR A 293 -0.29 -5.84 -6.91
CA TYR A 293 -0.39 -4.52 -7.49
C TYR A 293 0.92 -3.80 -7.23
N VAL A 294 1.36 -3.01 -8.20
CA VAL A 294 2.66 -2.34 -8.14
C VAL A 294 2.49 -0.88 -8.53
N ALA A 295 2.80 0.02 -7.64
CA ALA A 295 2.76 1.45 -7.88
C ALA A 295 4.02 1.93 -8.59
N ASN A 296 3.82 2.56 -9.74
CA ASN A 296 4.86 3.07 -10.63
C ASN A 296 5.04 4.57 -10.42
N ALA A 297 5.98 4.95 -9.55
CA ALA A 297 6.16 6.32 -9.09
C ALA A 297 6.34 7.33 -10.21
N ALA A 298 7.20 7.03 -11.19
CA ALA A 298 7.48 7.96 -12.27
C ALA A 298 6.43 7.95 -13.38
N SER A 299 5.70 6.82 -13.55
CA SER A 299 4.61 6.72 -14.54
C SER A 299 3.28 7.24 -14.01
N GLY A 300 3.07 7.37 -12.69
CA GLY A 300 1.79 7.75 -12.09
C GLY A 300 0.70 6.69 -12.28
N THR A 301 1.09 5.42 -12.36
CA THR A 301 0.20 4.29 -12.66
C THR A 301 0.35 3.17 -11.64
N VAL A 302 -0.57 2.22 -11.68
CA VAL A 302 -0.49 0.95 -10.96
C VAL A 302 -0.53 -0.18 -11.98
N SER A 303 0.42 -1.11 -11.90
CA SER A 303 0.41 -2.36 -12.66
C SER A 303 -0.20 -3.49 -11.83
N SER A 304 -0.68 -4.57 -12.46
CA SER A 304 -1.17 -5.74 -11.74
C SER A 304 -0.66 -7.04 -12.34
N TYR A 305 -0.40 -8.02 -11.46
CA TYR A 305 0.11 -9.34 -11.81
C TYR A 305 -0.76 -10.43 -11.18
N ASP A 306 -0.97 -11.50 -11.92
CA ASP A 306 -1.47 -12.75 -11.36
C ASP A 306 -0.29 -13.58 -10.82
N ILE A 307 -0.47 -14.17 -9.63
CA ILE A 307 0.50 -15.04 -8.97
C ILE A 307 -0.07 -16.45 -8.97
N ALA A 308 0.58 -17.35 -9.69
CA ALA A 308 0.20 -18.77 -9.70
C ALA A 308 0.63 -19.46 -8.37
N GLU A 309 0.04 -20.61 -8.03
CA GLU A 309 0.43 -21.44 -6.88
C GLU A 309 1.93 -21.82 -6.90
N SER A 310 2.54 -21.89 -8.08
CA SER A 310 3.98 -22.12 -8.24
C SER A 310 4.84 -20.90 -7.87
N GLY A 311 4.25 -19.76 -7.55
CA GLY A 311 4.92 -18.48 -7.36
C GLY A 311 5.21 -17.73 -8.67
N ARG A 312 4.86 -18.30 -9.82
CA ARG A 312 5.14 -17.68 -11.12
C ARG A 312 4.22 -16.47 -11.36
N LEU A 313 4.81 -15.37 -11.80
CA LEU A 313 4.09 -14.14 -12.13
C LEU A 313 3.64 -14.16 -13.61
N THR A 314 2.50 -13.51 -13.86
CA THR A 314 2.02 -13.15 -15.19
C THR A 314 1.49 -11.73 -15.15
N LEU A 315 1.99 -10.84 -16.01
CA LEU A 315 1.48 -9.48 -16.11
C LEU A 315 0.01 -9.54 -16.57
N ARG A 316 -0.88 -9.02 -15.72
CA ARG A 316 -2.30 -8.93 -16.04
C ARG A 316 -2.62 -7.61 -16.73
N SER A 317 -2.09 -6.52 -16.20
CA SER A 317 -2.23 -5.18 -16.79
C SER A 317 -1.01 -4.35 -16.49
N ALA A 318 -0.40 -3.76 -17.51
CA ALA A 318 0.67 -2.79 -17.34
C ALA A 318 0.16 -1.46 -16.75
N VAL A 319 -1.11 -1.13 -16.99
CA VAL A 319 -1.81 0.03 -16.40
C VAL A 319 -3.17 -0.47 -15.90
N ALA A 320 -3.21 -0.96 -14.67
CA ALA A 320 -4.43 -1.36 -13.99
C ALA A 320 -5.21 -0.14 -13.47
N ALA A 321 -4.49 0.94 -13.14
CA ALA A 321 -5.05 2.24 -12.78
C ALA A 321 -4.06 3.36 -13.12
N THR A 322 -4.60 4.56 -13.38
CA THR A 322 -3.85 5.82 -13.39
C THR A 322 -4.23 6.57 -12.13
N VAL A 323 -3.25 6.94 -11.31
CA VAL A 323 -3.46 7.48 -9.96
C VAL A 323 -2.94 8.92 -9.80
N GLY A 324 -2.59 9.55 -10.93
CA GLY A 324 -2.06 10.92 -10.92
C GLY A 324 -0.60 10.99 -10.48
N ALA A 325 -0.21 12.10 -9.85
CA ALA A 325 1.18 12.39 -9.56
C ALA A 325 1.76 11.51 -8.43
N HIS A 326 2.87 10.83 -8.73
CA HIS A 326 3.77 10.17 -7.79
C HIS A 326 3.08 9.33 -6.70
N PRO A 327 2.63 8.10 -7.00
CA PRO A 327 2.29 7.16 -5.95
C PRO A 327 3.53 6.87 -5.09
N ILE A 328 3.37 6.87 -3.76
CA ILE A 328 4.44 6.73 -2.77
C ILE A 328 4.15 5.72 -1.65
N ASP A 329 3.03 5.10 -1.64
CA ASP A 329 2.69 3.88 -0.91
C ASP A 329 1.29 3.38 -1.31
N GLU A 330 0.97 2.12 -1.02
CA GLU A 330 -0.32 1.54 -1.37
C GLU A 330 -0.77 0.47 -0.37
N ILE A 331 -2.08 0.29 -0.23
CA ILE A 331 -2.67 -0.74 0.63
C ILE A 331 -4.02 -1.23 0.12
N LEU A 332 -4.35 -2.48 0.43
CA LEU A 332 -5.61 -3.15 0.07
C LEU A 332 -6.41 -3.54 1.30
N GLY A 333 -7.71 -3.34 1.26
CA GLY A 333 -8.65 -3.87 2.25
C GLY A 333 -10.05 -3.32 2.10
N GLY A 334 -11.03 -4.04 2.67
CA GLY A 334 -12.43 -3.63 2.60
C GLY A 334 -13.06 -3.55 1.21
N GLY A 335 -12.45 -4.19 0.22
CA GLY A 335 -12.86 -4.08 -1.19
C GLY A 335 -12.33 -2.84 -1.89
N TRP A 336 -11.36 -2.15 -1.29
CA TRP A 336 -10.74 -0.94 -1.79
C TRP A 336 -9.23 -1.07 -1.90
N PHE A 337 -8.67 -0.40 -2.90
CA PHE A 337 -7.27 -0.10 -3.08
C PHE A 337 -7.07 1.37 -2.73
N PHE A 338 -6.15 1.66 -1.82
CA PHE A 338 -5.75 3.03 -1.47
C PHE A 338 -4.30 3.22 -1.86
N VAL A 339 -4.00 4.39 -2.41
CA VAL A 339 -2.64 4.76 -2.80
C VAL A 339 -2.34 6.16 -2.29
N LEU A 340 -1.25 6.29 -1.55
CA LEU A 340 -0.71 7.57 -1.11
C LEU A 340 0.02 8.20 -2.30
N THR A 341 -0.29 9.44 -2.59
CA THR A 341 0.41 10.27 -3.58
C THR A 341 1.10 11.44 -2.88
N SER A 342 1.83 12.25 -3.60
CA SER A 342 2.54 13.40 -3.02
C SER A 342 1.65 14.41 -2.28
N THR A 343 0.33 14.39 -2.47
CA THR A 343 -0.60 15.39 -1.90
C THR A 343 -1.92 14.83 -1.41
N ALA A 344 -2.19 13.55 -1.66
CA ALA A 344 -3.50 12.95 -1.39
C ALA A 344 -3.38 11.45 -1.11
N VAL A 345 -4.43 10.86 -0.55
CA VAL A 345 -4.72 9.44 -0.71
C VAL A 345 -5.78 9.31 -1.79
N ALA A 346 -5.46 8.60 -2.86
CA ALA A 346 -6.43 8.19 -3.87
C ALA A 346 -7.05 6.84 -3.51
N SER A 347 -8.24 6.56 -4.03
CA SER A 347 -8.91 5.28 -3.81
C SER A 347 -9.50 4.71 -5.11
N ALA A 348 -9.54 3.38 -5.21
CA ALA A 348 -10.22 2.68 -6.29
C ALA A 348 -10.93 1.44 -5.75
N PRO A 349 -12.16 1.13 -6.19
CA PRO A 349 -12.81 -0.12 -5.81
C PRO A 349 -12.09 -1.31 -6.44
N VAL A 350 -11.97 -2.39 -5.69
CA VAL A 350 -11.44 -3.66 -6.20
C VAL A 350 -12.63 -4.54 -6.58
N THR A 351 -12.72 -4.93 -7.84
CA THR A 351 -13.78 -5.79 -8.34
C THR A 351 -13.65 -7.23 -7.84
N ALA A 352 -14.67 -8.05 -8.03
CA ALA A 352 -14.61 -9.48 -7.68
C ALA A 352 -13.52 -10.25 -8.46
N SER A 353 -13.17 -9.77 -9.67
CA SER A 353 -12.04 -10.33 -10.45
C SER A 353 -10.68 -9.78 -9.99
N GLY A 354 -10.66 -8.85 -9.02
CA GLY A 354 -9.45 -8.18 -8.54
C GLY A 354 -8.94 -7.08 -9.49
N ASP A 355 -9.75 -6.61 -10.44
CA ASP A 355 -9.39 -5.46 -11.25
C ASP A 355 -9.70 -4.16 -10.49
N LEU A 356 -8.91 -3.12 -10.71
CA LEU A 356 -9.16 -1.81 -10.13
C LEU A 356 -10.22 -1.07 -10.94
N GLY A 357 -11.19 -0.47 -10.26
CA GLY A 357 -12.22 0.36 -10.89
C GLY A 357 -11.76 1.81 -11.05
N ALA A 358 -12.72 2.71 -11.24
CA ALA A 358 -12.43 4.14 -11.41
C ALA A 358 -11.75 4.71 -10.15
N VAL A 359 -10.69 5.48 -10.37
CA VAL A 359 -9.90 6.11 -9.30
C VAL A 359 -10.55 7.43 -8.88
N ASP A 360 -10.73 7.64 -7.58
CA ASP A 360 -10.89 8.95 -6.94
C ASP A 360 -9.50 9.42 -6.50
N GLU A 361 -8.91 10.36 -7.25
CA GLU A 361 -7.55 10.85 -7.01
C GLU A 361 -7.41 11.72 -5.75
N ALA A 362 -8.52 12.09 -5.13
CA ALA A 362 -8.56 12.99 -3.99
C ALA A 362 -9.49 12.49 -2.88
N ALA A 363 -9.55 11.17 -2.65
CA ALA A 363 -10.35 10.59 -1.57
C ALA A 363 -10.03 11.23 -0.20
N ALA A 364 -8.74 11.58 0.03
CA ALA A 364 -8.31 12.53 1.07
C ALA A 364 -7.18 13.39 0.51
N SER A 365 -7.33 14.73 0.55
CA SER A 365 -6.40 15.68 -0.03
C SER A 365 -5.80 16.62 1.01
N GLY A 366 -4.77 17.40 0.60
CA GLY A 366 -4.11 18.38 1.47
C GLY A 366 -3.13 17.76 2.47
N LEU A 367 -2.58 16.59 2.14
CA LEU A 367 -1.54 15.94 2.94
C LEU A 367 -0.21 16.70 2.82
N PRO A 368 0.65 16.67 3.85
CA PRO A 368 2.02 17.11 3.72
C PRO A 368 2.75 16.37 2.61
N ALA A 369 3.58 17.06 1.84
CA ALA A 369 4.35 16.44 0.74
C ALA A 369 5.36 15.40 1.23
N ALA A 370 5.70 15.42 2.52
CA ALA A 370 6.56 14.44 3.17
C ALA A 370 5.81 13.20 3.67
N ALA A 371 4.48 13.16 3.58
CA ALA A 371 3.68 12.03 4.07
C ALA A 371 4.20 10.70 3.54
N SER A 372 4.27 9.68 4.38
CA SER A 372 4.86 8.38 4.06
C SER A 372 4.12 7.26 4.77
N GLY A 373 4.14 6.07 4.18
CA GLY A 373 3.52 4.88 4.75
C GLY A 373 1.99 4.86 4.68
N LEU A 374 1.42 3.68 4.48
CA LEU A 374 -0.02 3.42 4.60
C LEU A 374 -0.29 2.20 5.47
N ALA A 375 -1.27 2.31 6.35
CA ALA A 375 -1.83 1.18 7.07
C ALA A 375 -3.36 1.23 7.03
N LEU A 376 -3.99 0.05 7.04
CA LEU A 376 -5.45 -0.08 6.94
C LEU A 376 -5.95 -1.12 7.94
N VAL A 377 -6.93 -0.76 8.76
CA VAL A 377 -7.54 -1.65 9.74
C VAL A 377 -9.07 -1.62 9.65
N SER A 378 -9.73 -2.75 9.91
CA SER A 378 -11.19 -2.78 10.08
C SER A 378 -11.57 -2.44 11.52
N ALA A 379 -12.71 -1.76 11.72
CA ALA A 379 -13.27 -1.44 13.05
C ALA A 379 -13.63 -2.68 13.89
N SER A 380 -13.60 -3.88 13.28
CA SER A 380 -13.87 -5.16 13.93
C SER A 380 -12.61 -5.95 14.28
N ALA A 381 -11.44 -5.34 14.12
CA ALA A 381 -10.15 -5.98 14.45
C ALA A 381 -9.86 -5.94 15.96
#